data_dc5350284744f39672920801fbfa8ee7
#
_entry.id   dc5350284744f39672920801fbfa8ee7
#
_cell.length_a   1.000
_cell.length_b   1.000
_cell.length_c   1.000
_cell.angle_alpha   90.00
_cell.angle_beta   90.00
_cell.angle_gamma   90.00
#
_symmetry.space_group_name_H-M   'P 1'
#
loop_
_entity.id
_entity.type
_entity.pdbx_description
1 polymer ?
#
loop_
_entity_poly.entity_id
_entity_poly.type
_entity_poly.pdbx_seq_one_letter_code
_entity_poly.pdbx_strand_id
1 'polypeptide(L)'
;MLRSLRAALARFCVRRAAACQRHAPRRAVAWLRLGCTITPTFGEPYVAFVHLSRAREDRWGAVDAAREASVRFPDNADAWMLLGEALQMVFRQPEALGAYEQALALEERADAALAAGDLYRRSGQYADAAARFARAYAAGGGAEALWRNAQALFQAGDHGAAEEALNLWATQVPDGHERLPEARAQLRTKA
;
A
#
# COMPACT_ATOMS: atom_id res chain seq x y z
N MET A 1 0.10 -3.92 32.72
CA MET A 1 0.46 -5.35 32.84
C MET A 1 -0.30 -6.24 31.84
N LEU A 2 -1.62 -6.30 31.82
CA LEU A 2 -2.39 -7.16 30.87
C LEU A 2 -2.14 -6.89 29.39
N ARG A 3 -1.97 -5.61 28.97
CA ARG A 3 -1.66 -5.26 27.56
C ARG A 3 -0.31 -5.82 27.10
N SER A 4 0.71 -5.72 27.93
CA SER A 4 2.06 -6.24 27.61
C SER A 4 2.08 -7.76 27.53
N LEU A 5 1.33 -8.45 28.40
CA LEU A 5 1.17 -9.91 28.34
C LEU A 5 0.45 -10.36 27.06
N ARG A 6 -0.68 -9.70 26.69
CA ARG A 6 -1.39 -9.98 25.44
C ARG A 6 -0.49 -9.76 24.20
N ALA A 7 0.29 -8.68 24.16
CA ALA A 7 1.23 -8.44 23.08
C ALA A 7 2.33 -9.51 23.01
N ALA A 8 2.85 -9.98 24.15
CA ALA A 8 3.82 -11.07 24.20
C ALA A 8 3.25 -12.39 23.69
N LEU A 9 2.00 -12.72 24.08
CA LEU A 9 1.29 -13.90 23.60
C LEU A 9 0.98 -13.82 22.10
N ALA A 10 0.60 -12.64 21.58
CA ALA A 10 0.37 -12.44 20.16
C ALA A 10 1.67 -12.70 19.36
N ARG A 11 2.81 -12.14 19.78
CA ARG A 11 4.13 -12.43 19.16
C ARG A 11 4.54 -13.92 19.28
N PHE A 12 4.20 -14.57 20.37
CA PHE A 12 4.41 -16.04 20.51
C PHE A 12 3.60 -16.78 19.45
N CYS A 13 2.32 -16.44 19.23
CA CYS A 13 1.49 -17.05 18.20
C CYS A 13 2.09 -16.89 16.79
N VAL A 14 2.62 -15.69 16.45
CA VAL A 14 3.30 -15.45 15.17
C VAL A 14 4.53 -16.35 15.02
N ARG A 15 5.38 -16.43 16.05
CA ARG A 15 6.56 -17.31 16.02
C ARG A 15 6.18 -18.79 15.85
N ARG A 16 5.13 -19.24 16.53
CA ARG A 16 4.62 -20.64 16.39
C ARG A 16 4.06 -20.90 15.00
N ALA A 17 3.36 -19.92 14.43
CA ALA A 17 2.87 -20.00 13.05
C ALA A 17 4.03 -20.11 12.05
N ALA A 18 5.05 -19.25 12.16
CA ALA A 18 6.24 -19.29 11.31
C ALA A 18 6.97 -20.64 11.41
N ALA A 19 7.11 -21.21 12.59
CA ALA A 19 7.76 -22.51 12.79
C ALA A 19 7.01 -23.68 12.14
N CYS A 20 5.67 -23.61 12.05
CA CYS A 20 4.88 -24.73 11.53
C CYS A 20 4.32 -24.52 10.11
N GLN A 21 4.51 -23.34 9.51
CA GLN A 21 3.87 -22.99 8.23
C GLN A 21 4.23 -23.94 7.05
N ARG A 22 5.45 -24.51 7.04
CA ARG A 22 5.90 -25.43 5.98
C ARG A 22 5.31 -26.84 6.14
N HIS A 23 5.20 -27.34 7.36
CA HIS A 23 4.83 -28.72 7.65
C HIS A 23 3.38 -28.91 8.08
N ALA A 24 2.78 -27.88 8.69
CA ALA A 24 1.42 -27.91 9.21
C ALA A 24 0.69 -26.56 8.96
N PRO A 25 0.42 -26.20 7.70
CA PRO A 25 -0.10 -24.88 7.35
C PRO A 25 -1.46 -24.54 7.99
N ARG A 26 -2.31 -25.57 8.23
CA ARG A 26 -3.58 -25.37 8.98
C ARG A 26 -3.34 -24.93 10.41
N ARG A 27 -2.29 -25.47 11.06
CA ARG A 27 -1.89 -25.06 12.42
C ARG A 27 -1.32 -23.65 12.43
N ALA A 28 -0.57 -23.26 11.40
CA ALA A 28 -0.08 -21.88 11.26
C ALA A 28 -1.23 -20.87 11.20
N VAL A 29 -2.25 -21.14 10.39
CA VAL A 29 -3.47 -20.31 10.34
C VAL A 29 -4.16 -20.23 11.71
N ALA A 30 -4.31 -21.35 12.42
CA ALA A 30 -4.93 -21.35 13.74
C ALA A 30 -4.13 -20.49 14.75
N TRP A 31 -2.81 -20.57 14.74
CA TRP A 31 -1.95 -19.73 15.58
C TRP A 31 -2.10 -18.24 15.25
N LEU A 32 -2.15 -17.86 13.96
CA LEU A 32 -2.33 -16.47 13.58
C LEU A 32 -3.70 -15.93 13.92
N ARG A 33 -4.77 -16.71 13.72
CA ARG A 33 -6.12 -16.35 14.18
C ARG A 33 -6.15 -16.09 15.68
N LEU A 34 -5.56 -16.97 16.48
CA LEU A 34 -5.45 -16.76 17.92
C LEU A 34 -4.64 -15.47 18.22
N GLY A 35 -3.53 -15.23 17.52
CA GLY A 35 -2.76 -14.01 17.63
C GLY A 35 -3.59 -12.76 17.35
N CYS A 36 -4.39 -12.76 16.28
CA CYS A 36 -5.30 -11.67 15.93
C CYS A 36 -6.35 -11.40 17.02
N THR A 37 -6.93 -12.46 17.63
CA THR A 37 -7.97 -12.29 18.67
C THR A 37 -7.43 -11.72 19.96
N ILE A 38 -6.19 -12.04 20.34
CA ILE A 38 -5.61 -11.62 21.63
C ILE A 38 -4.81 -10.31 21.55
N THR A 39 -4.40 -9.86 20.33
CA THR A 39 -3.63 -8.63 20.20
C THR A 39 -4.43 -7.41 20.65
N PRO A 40 -3.84 -6.53 21.50
CA PRO A 40 -4.53 -5.33 21.99
C PRO A 40 -4.50 -4.16 21.00
N THR A 41 -3.61 -4.21 20.02
CA THR A 41 -3.39 -3.17 19.00
C THR A 41 -3.22 -3.83 17.64
N PHE A 42 -3.41 -3.08 16.56
CA PHE A 42 -3.01 -3.55 15.23
C PHE A 42 -1.51 -3.88 15.22
N GLY A 43 -1.14 -4.90 14.45
CA GLY A 43 0.28 -5.25 14.34
C GLY A 43 0.53 -6.62 13.72
N GLU A 44 1.69 -7.17 14.08
CA GLU A 44 2.32 -8.36 13.50
C GLU A 44 1.39 -9.55 13.21
N PRO A 45 0.41 -9.95 14.07
CA PRO A 45 -0.44 -11.09 13.77
C PRO A 45 -1.30 -10.94 12.51
N TYR A 46 -1.88 -9.74 12.28
CA TYR A 46 -2.69 -9.48 11.09
C TYR A 46 -1.84 -9.45 9.83
N VAL A 47 -0.71 -8.76 9.88
CA VAL A 47 0.26 -8.69 8.78
C VAL A 47 0.76 -10.10 8.42
N ALA A 48 1.18 -10.87 9.42
CA ALA A 48 1.63 -12.25 9.21
C ALA A 48 0.52 -13.15 8.65
N PHE A 49 -0.74 -12.94 9.06
CA PHE A 49 -1.87 -13.70 8.53
C PHE A 49 -2.11 -13.40 7.04
N VAL A 50 -2.12 -12.13 6.67
CA VAL A 50 -2.25 -11.73 5.26
C VAL A 50 -1.11 -12.30 4.42
N HIS A 51 0.14 -12.21 4.89
CA HIS A 51 1.29 -12.78 4.19
C HIS A 51 1.21 -14.31 4.04
N LEU A 52 0.79 -15.02 5.09
CA LEU A 52 0.60 -16.47 5.00
C LEU A 52 -0.51 -16.83 4.03
N SER A 53 -1.64 -16.14 4.07
CA SER A 53 -2.76 -16.34 3.16
C SER A 53 -2.35 -16.08 1.72
N ARG A 54 -1.58 -15.00 1.48
CA ARG A 54 -0.99 -14.69 0.17
C ARG A 54 -0.07 -15.80 -0.34
N ALA A 55 0.83 -16.32 0.51
CA ALA A 55 1.75 -17.39 0.15
C ALA A 55 1.04 -18.72 -0.15
N ARG A 56 -0.19 -18.90 0.34
CA ARG A 56 -1.04 -20.07 0.13
C ARG A 56 -2.07 -19.88 -0.98
N GLU A 57 -2.03 -18.75 -1.67
CA GLU A 57 -3.03 -18.36 -2.67
C GLU A 57 -4.47 -18.22 -2.11
N ASP A 58 -4.61 -18.20 -0.80
CA ASP A 58 -5.88 -17.93 -0.11
C ASP A 58 -6.13 -16.41 -0.05
N ARG A 59 -6.38 -15.83 -1.22
CA ARG A 59 -6.54 -14.38 -1.37
C ARG A 59 -7.73 -13.83 -0.59
N TRP A 60 -8.81 -14.59 -0.50
CA TRP A 60 -10.00 -14.18 0.26
C TRP A 60 -9.77 -14.25 1.76
N GLY A 61 -9.05 -15.26 2.25
CA GLY A 61 -8.61 -15.30 3.65
C GLY A 61 -7.74 -14.12 4.05
N ALA A 62 -6.94 -13.60 3.11
CA ALA A 62 -6.19 -12.36 3.32
C ALA A 62 -7.11 -11.14 3.44
N VAL A 63 -8.13 -11.02 2.57
CA VAL A 63 -9.13 -9.93 2.62
C VAL A 63 -9.92 -9.98 3.93
N ASP A 64 -10.38 -11.15 4.36
CA ASP A 64 -11.15 -11.30 5.59
C ASP A 64 -10.34 -10.88 6.81
N ALA A 65 -9.07 -11.31 6.90
CA ALA A 65 -8.19 -10.91 7.99
C ALA A 65 -7.90 -9.40 8.00
N ALA A 66 -7.66 -8.81 6.84
CA ALA A 66 -7.41 -7.37 6.72
C ALA A 66 -8.68 -6.54 7.02
N ARG A 67 -9.85 -7.01 6.60
CA ARG A 67 -11.13 -6.38 6.94
C ARG A 67 -11.42 -6.47 8.44
N GLU A 68 -11.19 -7.60 9.08
CA GLU A 68 -11.28 -7.71 10.53
C GLU A 68 -10.35 -6.70 11.23
N ALA A 69 -9.13 -6.53 10.73
CA ALA A 69 -8.18 -5.55 11.25
C ALA A 69 -8.71 -4.11 11.13
N SER A 70 -9.23 -3.69 9.98
CA SER A 70 -9.74 -2.33 9.76
C SER A 70 -11.01 -2.04 10.61
N VAL A 71 -11.86 -3.02 10.81
CA VAL A 71 -13.05 -2.89 11.69
C VAL A 71 -12.64 -2.79 13.16
N ARG A 72 -11.65 -3.55 13.59
CA ARG A 72 -11.20 -3.58 14.98
C ARG A 72 -10.32 -2.39 15.36
N PHE A 73 -9.60 -1.82 14.39
CA PHE A 73 -8.69 -0.70 14.57
C PHE A 73 -8.97 0.40 13.53
N PRO A 74 -10.17 1.02 13.59
CA PRO A 74 -10.61 1.97 12.55
C PRO A 74 -9.73 3.23 12.47
N ASP A 75 -9.10 3.61 13.57
CA ASP A 75 -8.22 4.78 13.65
C ASP A 75 -6.74 4.46 13.34
N ASN A 76 -6.46 3.28 12.79
CA ASN A 76 -5.11 2.85 12.45
C ASN A 76 -4.91 2.80 10.93
N ALA A 77 -4.07 3.69 10.40
CA ALA A 77 -3.81 3.78 8.96
C ALA A 77 -3.22 2.49 8.38
N ASP A 78 -2.38 1.76 9.12
CA ASP A 78 -1.79 0.50 8.64
C ASP A 78 -2.85 -0.60 8.46
N ALA A 79 -3.92 -0.60 9.27
CA ALA A 79 -5.01 -1.57 9.11
C ALA A 79 -5.77 -1.33 7.78
N TRP A 80 -6.00 -0.07 7.43
CA TRP A 80 -6.61 0.30 6.15
C TRP A 80 -5.68 0.06 4.97
N MET A 81 -4.37 0.33 5.11
CA MET A 81 -3.36 -0.04 4.11
C MET A 81 -3.39 -1.54 3.82
N LEU A 82 -3.37 -2.37 4.87
CA LEU A 82 -3.41 -3.82 4.75
C LEU A 82 -4.68 -4.29 4.02
N LEU A 83 -5.84 -3.65 4.29
CA LEU A 83 -7.09 -3.94 3.58
C LEU A 83 -7.01 -3.57 2.11
N GLY A 84 -6.47 -2.38 1.78
CA GLY A 84 -6.27 -1.95 0.40
C GLY A 84 -5.40 -2.92 -0.40
N GLU A 85 -4.28 -3.35 0.16
CA GLU A 85 -3.39 -4.35 -0.44
C GLU A 85 -4.09 -5.71 -0.65
N ALA A 86 -4.82 -6.19 0.34
CA ALA A 86 -5.55 -7.45 0.24
C ALA A 86 -6.65 -7.40 -0.82
N LEU A 87 -7.37 -6.29 -0.93
CA LEU A 87 -8.42 -6.07 -1.94
C LEU A 87 -7.84 -5.97 -3.37
N GLN A 88 -6.65 -5.38 -3.52
CA GLN A 88 -5.96 -5.40 -4.83
C GLN A 88 -5.62 -6.81 -5.30
N MET A 89 -5.24 -7.72 -4.41
CA MET A 89 -4.95 -9.11 -4.77
C MET A 89 -6.16 -9.86 -5.35
N VAL A 90 -7.36 -9.46 -4.99
CA VAL A 90 -8.63 -10.03 -5.50
C VAL A 90 -9.28 -9.14 -6.58
N PHE A 91 -8.54 -8.16 -7.09
CA PHE A 91 -8.98 -7.23 -8.14
C PHE A 91 -10.21 -6.37 -7.76
N ARG A 92 -10.48 -6.18 -6.47
CA ARG A 92 -11.55 -5.30 -5.98
C ARG A 92 -11.05 -3.85 -5.90
N GLN A 93 -10.70 -3.29 -7.08
CA GLN A 93 -10.03 -1.98 -7.19
C GLN A 93 -10.81 -0.82 -6.56
N PRO A 94 -12.14 -0.67 -6.73
CA PRO A 94 -12.87 0.43 -6.10
C PRO A 94 -12.86 0.36 -4.56
N GLU A 95 -12.96 -0.85 -4.00
CA GLU A 95 -12.89 -1.04 -2.54
C GLU A 95 -11.48 -0.82 -2.01
N ALA A 96 -10.45 -1.27 -2.76
CA ALA A 96 -9.06 -1.01 -2.43
C ALA A 96 -8.75 0.49 -2.39
N LEU A 97 -9.27 1.24 -3.38
CA LEU A 97 -9.15 2.70 -3.41
C LEU A 97 -9.79 3.33 -2.16
N GLY A 98 -11.02 2.91 -1.80
CA GLY A 98 -11.67 3.37 -0.59
C GLY A 98 -10.84 3.12 0.67
N ALA A 99 -10.20 1.95 0.77
CA ALA A 99 -9.34 1.63 1.91
C ALA A 99 -8.09 2.51 1.96
N TYR A 100 -7.41 2.77 0.83
CA TYR A 100 -6.27 3.68 0.78
C TYR A 100 -6.65 5.13 1.10
N GLU A 101 -7.82 5.59 0.65
CA GLU A 101 -8.32 6.92 1.00
C GLU A 101 -8.62 7.04 2.51
N GLN A 102 -9.11 5.98 3.14
CA GLN A 102 -9.26 5.96 4.60
C GLN A 102 -7.91 6.02 5.31
N ALA A 103 -6.90 5.29 4.84
CA ALA A 103 -5.55 5.37 5.37
C ALA A 103 -5.00 6.81 5.26
N LEU A 104 -5.19 7.46 4.10
CA LEU A 104 -4.77 8.85 3.85
C LEU A 104 -5.55 9.89 4.65
N ALA A 105 -6.78 9.60 5.05
CA ALA A 105 -7.56 10.47 5.93
C ALA A 105 -7.05 10.43 7.38
N LEU A 106 -6.44 9.33 7.78
CA LEU A 106 -5.88 9.16 9.12
C LEU A 106 -4.44 9.66 9.21
N GLU A 107 -3.64 9.44 8.18
CA GLU A 107 -2.22 9.78 8.17
C GLU A 107 -1.74 10.10 6.73
N GLU A 108 -0.97 11.17 6.59
CA GLU A 108 -0.29 11.49 5.32
C GLU A 108 0.85 10.49 5.07
N ARG A 109 0.65 9.61 4.08
CA ARG A 109 1.55 8.50 3.77
C ARG A 109 1.87 8.44 2.29
N ALA A 110 3.14 8.38 1.97
CA ALA A 110 3.58 8.26 0.58
C ALA A 110 3.12 6.95 -0.07
N ASP A 111 3.19 5.83 0.65
CA ASP A 111 2.79 4.51 0.16
C ASP A 111 1.29 4.41 -0.17
N ALA A 112 0.43 4.94 0.71
CA ALA A 112 -1.01 5.00 0.48
C ALA A 112 -1.35 5.89 -0.72
N ALA A 113 -0.71 7.06 -0.81
CA ALA A 113 -0.93 8.00 -1.91
C ALA A 113 -0.44 7.44 -3.25
N LEU A 114 0.70 6.73 -3.28
CA LEU A 114 1.18 6.02 -4.46
C LEU A 114 0.21 4.92 -4.90
N ALA A 115 -0.28 4.10 -3.95
CA ALA A 115 -1.21 3.02 -4.25
C ALA A 115 -2.56 3.53 -4.77
N ALA A 116 -3.12 4.58 -4.15
CA ALA A 116 -4.33 5.23 -4.62
C ALA A 116 -4.15 5.87 -6.01
N GLY A 117 -3.03 6.57 -6.23
CA GLY A 117 -2.68 7.16 -7.52
C GLY A 117 -2.59 6.12 -8.63
N ASP A 118 -1.98 4.96 -8.36
CA ASP A 118 -1.92 3.86 -9.33
C ASP A 118 -3.30 3.29 -9.68
N LEU A 119 -4.22 3.23 -8.71
CA LEU A 119 -5.60 2.79 -8.98
C LEU A 119 -6.36 3.82 -9.83
N TYR A 120 -6.27 5.10 -9.53
CA TYR A 120 -6.83 6.17 -10.36
C TYR A 120 -6.26 6.13 -11.78
N ARG A 121 -4.94 5.97 -11.94
CA ARG A 121 -4.30 5.86 -13.25
C ARG A 121 -4.83 4.65 -14.05
N ARG A 122 -4.98 3.49 -13.42
CA ARG A 122 -5.54 2.27 -14.06
C ARG A 122 -7.00 2.44 -14.49
N SER A 123 -7.76 3.27 -13.79
CA SER A 123 -9.15 3.60 -14.16
C SER A 123 -9.27 4.74 -15.18
N GLY A 124 -8.13 5.28 -15.67
CA GLY A 124 -8.11 6.37 -16.61
C GLY A 124 -8.37 7.76 -16.00
N GLN A 125 -8.45 7.85 -14.68
CA GLN A 125 -8.68 9.10 -13.94
C GLN A 125 -7.31 9.79 -13.68
N TYR A 126 -6.69 10.28 -14.76
CA TYR A 126 -5.31 10.74 -14.72
C TYR A 126 -5.08 11.99 -13.89
N ALA A 127 -6.05 12.92 -13.87
CA ALA A 127 -5.98 14.11 -13.04
C ALA A 127 -6.00 13.77 -11.53
N ASP A 128 -6.88 12.83 -11.12
CA ASP A 128 -6.94 12.35 -9.74
C ASP A 128 -5.68 11.57 -9.38
N ALA A 129 -5.15 10.77 -10.30
CA ALA A 129 -3.87 10.08 -10.13
C ALA A 129 -2.73 11.06 -9.89
N ALA A 130 -2.63 12.12 -10.69
CA ALA A 130 -1.62 13.16 -10.54
C ALA A 130 -1.71 13.84 -9.17
N ALA A 131 -2.93 14.19 -8.73
CA ALA A 131 -3.14 14.77 -7.40
C ALA A 131 -2.66 13.84 -6.27
N ARG A 132 -2.89 12.52 -6.39
CA ARG A 132 -2.40 11.54 -5.39
C ARG A 132 -0.88 11.37 -5.43
N PHE A 133 -0.27 11.34 -6.61
CA PHE A 133 1.20 11.28 -6.73
C PHE A 133 1.88 12.56 -6.22
N ALA A 134 1.28 13.73 -6.40
CA ALA A 134 1.76 14.96 -5.79
C ALA A 134 1.71 14.90 -4.25
N ARG A 135 0.60 14.37 -3.66
CA ARG A 135 0.54 14.09 -2.21
C ARG A 135 1.60 13.09 -1.77
N ALA A 136 1.83 12.05 -2.55
CA ALA A 136 2.86 11.06 -2.26
C ALA A 136 4.25 11.72 -2.19
N TYR A 137 4.55 12.63 -3.11
CA TYR A 137 5.81 13.38 -3.09
C TYR A 137 5.92 14.25 -1.83
N ALA A 138 4.87 15.00 -1.50
CA ALA A 138 4.83 15.83 -0.30
C ALA A 138 5.02 15.01 1.00
N ALA A 139 4.54 13.76 1.01
CA ALA A 139 4.71 12.80 2.12
C ALA A 139 6.06 12.05 2.09
N GLY A 140 7.02 12.48 1.27
CA GLY A 140 8.35 11.87 1.21
C GLY A 140 8.52 10.73 0.20
N GLY A 141 7.62 10.58 -0.76
CA GLY A 141 7.68 9.55 -1.81
C GLY A 141 8.79 9.73 -2.85
N GLY A 142 9.57 10.80 -2.74
CA GLY A 142 10.80 11.03 -3.50
C GLY A 142 10.61 11.06 -5.02
N ALA A 143 11.68 10.72 -5.74
CA ALA A 143 11.73 10.78 -7.21
C ALA A 143 10.69 9.87 -7.88
N GLU A 144 10.34 8.73 -7.28
CA GLU A 144 9.32 7.82 -7.82
C GLU A 144 7.94 8.48 -7.89
N ALA A 145 7.55 9.21 -6.86
CA ALA A 145 6.29 9.93 -6.84
C ALA A 145 6.25 11.03 -7.90
N LEU A 146 7.35 11.77 -8.08
CA LEU A 146 7.48 12.80 -9.13
C LEU A 146 7.38 12.22 -10.53
N TRP A 147 8.04 11.08 -10.78
CA TRP A 147 7.98 10.40 -12.06
C TRP A 147 6.56 9.97 -12.41
N ARG A 148 5.86 9.34 -11.45
CA ARG A 148 4.45 8.92 -11.62
C ARG A 148 3.52 10.11 -11.77
N ASN A 149 3.78 11.21 -11.05
CA ASN A 149 3.05 12.46 -11.19
C ASN A 149 3.18 13.03 -12.61
N ALA A 150 4.41 13.15 -13.12
CA ALA A 150 4.66 13.61 -14.48
C ALA A 150 3.96 12.74 -15.54
N GLN A 151 3.98 11.40 -15.37
CA GLN A 151 3.27 10.50 -16.26
C GLN A 151 1.75 10.73 -16.24
N ALA A 152 1.17 10.87 -15.05
CA ALA A 152 -0.26 11.09 -14.89
C ALA A 152 -0.70 12.44 -15.46
N LEU A 153 0.06 13.52 -15.21
CA LEU A 153 -0.19 14.85 -15.77
C LEU A 153 -0.12 14.85 -17.30
N PHE A 154 0.87 14.17 -17.86
CA PHE A 154 1.00 14.04 -19.32
C PHE A 154 -0.20 13.31 -19.92
N GLN A 155 -0.65 12.21 -19.30
CA GLN A 155 -1.85 11.47 -19.73
C GLN A 155 -3.15 12.27 -19.52
N ALA A 156 -3.18 13.17 -18.54
CA ALA A 156 -4.29 14.12 -18.33
C ALA A 156 -4.30 15.26 -19.34
N GLY A 157 -3.24 15.41 -20.19
CA GLY A 157 -3.10 16.48 -21.16
C GLY A 157 -2.48 17.76 -20.59
N ASP A 158 -2.10 17.78 -19.33
CA ASP A 158 -1.39 18.93 -18.70
C ASP A 158 0.12 18.77 -18.89
N HIS A 159 0.54 19.10 -20.12
CA HIS A 159 1.96 18.98 -20.50
C HIS A 159 2.86 19.99 -19.78
N GLY A 160 2.32 21.16 -19.38
CA GLY A 160 3.06 22.17 -18.64
C GLY A 160 3.44 21.68 -17.25
N ALA A 161 2.46 21.24 -16.46
CA ALA A 161 2.70 20.69 -15.15
C ALA A 161 3.53 19.38 -15.19
N ALA A 162 3.37 18.56 -16.24
CA ALA A 162 4.19 17.38 -16.44
C ALA A 162 5.66 17.71 -16.60
N GLU A 163 5.98 18.78 -17.35
CA GLU A 163 7.35 19.26 -17.54
C GLU A 163 7.94 19.81 -16.24
N GLU A 164 7.17 20.54 -15.45
CA GLU A 164 7.60 21.02 -14.13
C GLU A 164 7.93 19.84 -13.20
N ALA A 165 7.06 18.82 -13.15
CA ALA A 165 7.29 17.61 -12.35
C ALA A 165 8.54 16.85 -12.81
N LEU A 166 8.82 16.78 -14.14
CA LEU A 166 10.05 16.19 -14.67
C LEU A 166 11.30 16.96 -14.30
N ASN A 167 11.25 18.30 -14.37
CA ASN A 167 12.39 19.12 -13.97
C ASN A 167 12.70 18.93 -12.48
N LEU A 168 11.67 18.86 -11.64
CA LEU A 168 11.85 18.57 -10.21
C LEU A 168 12.38 17.14 -9.99
N TRP A 169 11.88 16.16 -10.72
CA TRP A 169 12.40 14.79 -10.70
C TRP A 169 13.90 14.76 -11.03
N ALA A 170 14.34 15.51 -12.04
CA ALA A 170 15.74 15.56 -12.44
C ALA A 170 16.67 16.10 -11.35
N THR A 171 16.16 16.91 -10.43
CA THR A 171 16.94 17.36 -9.26
C THR A 171 17.10 16.30 -8.19
N GLN A 172 16.26 15.27 -8.19
CA GLN A 172 16.20 14.22 -7.16
C GLN A 172 17.00 12.95 -7.53
N VAL A 173 17.36 12.79 -8.80
CA VAL A 173 18.07 11.59 -9.28
C VAL A 173 19.49 11.92 -9.72
N PRO A 174 20.46 11.01 -9.52
CA PRO A 174 21.80 11.15 -10.10
C PRO A 174 21.70 11.27 -11.62
N ASP A 175 22.45 12.21 -12.19
CA ASP A 175 22.48 12.50 -13.63
C ASP A 175 21.10 12.79 -14.24
N GLY A 176 20.14 13.22 -13.40
CA GLY A 176 18.75 13.43 -13.82
C GLY A 176 18.60 14.44 -14.94
N HIS A 177 19.40 15.51 -14.96
CA HIS A 177 19.39 16.50 -16.04
C HIS A 177 19.86 15.91 -17.38
N GLU A 178 20.82 15.00 -17.39
CA GLU A 178 21.27 14.30 -18.60
C GLU A 178 20.22 13.31 -19.10
N ARG A 179 19.42 12.74 -18.18
CA ARG A 179 18.33 11.78 -18.47
C ARG A 179 17.00 12.45 -18.87
N LEU A 180 16.85 13.76 -18.70
CA LEU A 180 15.62 14.48 -19.05
C LEU A 180 15.16 14.27 -20.51
N PRO A 181 16.02 14.30 -21.54
CA PRO A 181 15.57 14.04 -22.91
C PRO A 181 14.95 12.65 -23.10
N GLU A 182 15.54 11.63 -22.48
CA GLU A 182 15.02 10.26 -22.52
C GLU A 182 13.70 10.15 -21.75
N ALA A 183 13.61 10.78 -20.57
CA ALA A 183 12.41 10.81 -19.76
C ALA A 183 11.24 11.48 -20.53
N ARG A 184 11.47 12.59 -21.20
CA ARG A 184 10.50 13.25 -22.09
C ARG A 184 10.06 12.34 -23.24
N ALA A 185 10.98 11.65 -23.87
CA ALA A 185 10.67 10.71 -24.94
C ALA A 185 9.80 9.56 -24.44
N GLN A 186 10.09 9.01 -23.26
CA GLN A 186 9.29 7.95 -22.65
C GLN A 186 7.85 8.39 -22.33
N LEU A 187 7.63 9.63 -21.90
CA LEU A 187 6.27 10.14 -21.69
C LEU A 187 5.45 10.16 -22.98
N ARG A 188 6.08 10.62 -24.07
CA ARG A 188 5.42 10.73 -25.39
C ARG A 188 5.08 9.35 -26.02
N THR A 189 5.84 8.32 -25.71
CA THR A 189 5.59 6.97 -26.25
C THR A 189 4.54 6.16 -25.46
N LYS A 190 4.18 6.61 -24.25
CA LYS A 190 3.18 5.94 -23.37
C LYS A 190 1.84 6.67 -23.33
N ALA A 191 1.70 7.76 -24.07
CA ALA A 191 0.44 8.45 -24.31
C ALA A 191 -0.33 7.78 -25.48
#